data_c14328d4164ace33acb6438379d8b23f
#
_entry.id   c14328d4164ace33acb6438379d8b23f
#
_cell.length_a   1.000
_cell.length_b   1.000
_cell.length_c   1.000
_cell.angle_alpha   90.00
_cell.angle_beta   90.00
_cell.angle_gamma   90.00
#
_symmetry.space_group_name_H-M   'P 1'
#
loop_
_entity.id
_entity.type
_entity.pdbx_description
1 polymer ?
#
loop_
_entity_poly.entity_id
_entity_poly.type
_entity_poly.pdbx_seq_one_letter_code
_entity_poly.pdbx_strand_id
1 'polypeptide(L)'
;MKKEIHKTILKIGLLAVLTAGTGLKEANAAIQTDKAKEPYEVAVQMVVLPGTEIQNEADIEEAIDAITLPAINCTVDLQFIWISELPNTTNLAIAGNEKIDLIHVGTVQPLSSLVGADILYDMNTDDLLQKHGQELVSLYGKLLESGNVNGRQLAIPAKQFNSEKKGFYYNKTIADKLGITVPDKGTLDDFEKVLYQVKASGEDIMCYFVGGGDINLMAWMVPYEAYGNEAAYGAVMDYSKDTVVENLYATEEYRDYVLRMYKWRQDGIIEKDPADTTSGNEYQYTQRLFCGVGNYSPIQMNENQHIAAENGFEYGYMTMVEAQVTNSSVAESMWGIARNSERPDKAMEFLNLLYSNAEVANIMKYGLEGENYNFVEGSDDIIERNDSYFPMFYVGGNQREMYLQTPAGEDFIEQCEAQEKEAKVSPLLGYTFDDTNYQTEAAVIGSVISEYTPILQNGLCGSEEETKEYLDEFLAALDAAGMNEVIEANQAQLDAWLTDNSIPSVHK
;
A
#
# COMPACT_ATOMS: atom_id res chain seq x y z
N MET A 1 -25.31 21.23 -21.87
CA MET A 1 -26.41 22.19 -21.81
C MET A 1 -27.33 21.91 -20.61
N LYS A 2 -26.84 21.24 -19.55
CA LYS A 2 -27.56 21.00 -18.27
C LYS A 2 -26.83 21.55 -17.03
N LYS A 3 -25.66 22.17 -17.18
CA LYS A 3 -24.85 22.76 -16.09
C LYS A 3 -25.17 24.21 -15.72
N GLU A 4 -26.19 24.83 -16.31
CA GLU A 4 -26.53 26.25 -16.07
C GLU A 4 -27.84 26.52 -15.33
N ILE A 5 -28.55 25.49 -14.86
CA ILE A 5 -29.89 25.71 -14.24
C ILE A 5 -29.84 25.80 -12.71
N HIS A 6 -28.74 25.38 -12.05
CA HIS A 6 -28.64 25.43 -10.58
C HIS A 6 -27.98 26.68 -9.99
N LYS A 7 -27.57 27.67 -10.80
CA LYS A 7 -26.96 28.92 -10.31
C LYS A 7 -27.90 30.14 -10.25
N THR A 8 -29.21 29.97 -10.39
CA THR A 8 -30.12 31.13 -10.55
C THR A 8 -31.16 31.30 -9.43
N ILE A 9 -31.05 30.64 -8.29
CA ILE A 9 -32.00 30.83 -7.17
C ILE A 9 -31.33 31.37 -5.88
N LEU A 10 -30.33 32.21 -5.97
CA LEU A 10 -29.84 32.93 -4.76
C LEU A 10 -29.42 34.37 -5.07
N LYS A 11 -30.32 35.17 -5.61
CA LYS A 11 -30.13 36.63 -5.66
C LYS A 11 -31.49 37.32 -5.57
N ILE A 12 -32.09 37.42 -4.39
CA ILE A 12 -33.04 38.47 -4.02
C ILE A 12 -32.99 38.60 -2.49
N GLY A 13 -32.52 39.67 -1.96
CA GLY A 13 -32.72 40.02 -0.57
C GLY A 13 -31.60 40.84 0.09
N LEU A 14 -31.20 41.95 -0.51
CA LEU A 14 -30.40 42.95 0.22
C LEU A 14 -31.09 44.28 0.15
N LEU A 15 -31.84 44.66 1.17
CA LEU A 15 -32.10 46.10 1.46
C LEU A 15 -32.30 46.31 2.96
N ALA A 16 -31.31 46.94 3.54
CA ALA A 16 -31.27 47.92 4.63
C ALA A 16 -32.14 47.77 5.89
N VAL A 17 -31.53 47.86 7.06
CA VAL A 17 -31.59 49.07 7.92
C VAL A 17 -30.55 48.94 9.06
N LEU A 18 -29.77 50.00 9.26
CA LEU A 18 -28.88 50.19 10.40
C LEU A 18 -29.71 50.43 11.67
N THR A 19 -29.48 49.67 12.75
CA THR A 19 -29.63 50.09 14.13
C THR A 19 -28.68 49.30 15.04
N ALA A 20 -27.82 50.06 15.63
CA ALA A 20 -27.03 49.91 16.83
C ALA A 20 -26.82 48.57 17.56
N GLY A 21 -25.58 48.15 17.61
CA GLY A 21 -24.80 47.87 18.83
C GLY A 21 -24.99 46.55 19.59
N THR A 22 -26.05 45.77 19.40
CA THR A 22 -26.26 44.50 20.11
C THR A 22 -26.53 43.28 19.17
N GLY A 23 -26.80 43.56 17.90
CA GLY A 23 -27.12 42.53 16.91
C GLY A 23 -25.92 41.77 16.31
N LEU A 24 -24.69 42.26 16.47
CA LEU A 24 -23.50 41.65 15.85
C LEU A 24 -23.06 40.35 16.51
N LYS A 25 -23.33 40.16 17.80
CA LYS A 25 -23.04 38.87 18.48
C LYS A 25 -24.10 37.81 18.17
N GLU A 26 -25.38 38.18 18.08
CA GLU A 26 -26.46 37.28 17.74
C GLU A 26 -26.49 36.92 16.23
N ALA A 27 -26.13 37.89 15.36
CA ALA A 27 -25.99 37.62 13.92
C ALA A 27 -24.79 36.70 13.60
N ASN A 28 -23.65 36.87 14.28
CA ASN A 28 -22.52 35.98 14.14
C ASN A 28 -22.80 34.58 14.74
N ALA A 29 -23.56 34.49 15.83
CA ALA A 29 -23.98 33.19 16.38
C ALA A 29 -25.03 32.51 15.48
N ALA A 30 -25.94 33.29 14.87
CA ALA A 30 -26.91 32.73 13.90
C ALA A 30 -26.26 32.32 12.59
N ILE A 31 -25.25 33.05 12.08
CA ILE A 31 -24.46 32.70 10.91
C ILE A 31 -23.58 31.46 11.20
N GLN A 32 -23.02 31.34 12.41
CA GLN A 32 -22.30 30.14 12.83
C GLN A 32 -23.23 28.92 13.04
N THR A 33 -24.46 29.15 13.55
CA THR A 33 -25.43 28.06 13.70
C THR A 33 -26.04 27.59 12.36
N ASP A 34 -26.16 28.47 11.36
CA ASP A 34 -26.60 28.09 10.02
C ASP A 34 -25.46 27.36 9.24
N LYS A 35 -24.21 27.80 9.34
CA LYS A 35 -23.07 27.08 8.79
C LYS A 35 -22.87 25.68 9.42
N ALA A 36 -23.21 25.51 10.69
CA ALA A 36 -23.21 24.20 11.36
C ALA A 36 -24.32 23.26 10.92
N LYS A 37 -25.30 23.73 10.14
CA LYS A 37 -26.40 22.95 9.60
C LYS A 37 -26.23 22.58 8.13
N GLU A 38 -25.34 23.26 7.40
CA GLU A 38 -25.02 22.86 6.03
C GLU A 38 -24.15 21.59 6.05
N PRO A 39 -24.45 20.62 5.18
CA PRO A 39 -23.59 19.45 5.04
C PRO A 39 -22.15 19.84 4.75
N TYR A 40 -21.21 19.12 5.34
CA TYR A 40 -19.78 19.26 5.01
C TYR A 40 -19.42 18.26 3.92
N GLU A 41 -18.81 18.73 2.86
CA GLU A 41 -18.30 17.89 1.79
C GLU A 41 -16.91 17.42 2.16
N VAL A 42 -16.74 16.10 2.34
CA VAL A 42 -15.45 15.45 2.64
C VAL A 42 -14.74 15.13 1.34
N ALA A 43 -13.57 15.73 1.11
CA ALA A 43 -12.73 15.47 -0.06
C ALA A 43 -11.81 14.28 0.20
N VAL A 44 -11.94 13.21 -0.61
CA VAL A 44 -11.27 11.93 -0.42
C VAL A 44 -10.39 11.60 -1.62
N GLN A 45 -9.09 11.38 -1.39
CA GLN A 45 -8.20 10.87 -2.44
C GLN A 45 -8.54 9.41 -2.78
N MET A 46 -8.78 9.16 -4.06
CA MET A 46 -9.01 7.83 -4.62
C MET A 46 -7.92 7.53 -5.66
N VAL A 47 -7.11 6.50 -5.41
CA VAL A 47 -5.98 6.18 -6.29
C VAL A 47 -6.43 5.24 -7.40
N VAL A 48 -6.06 5.57 -8.64
CA VAL A 48 -6.37 4.76 -9.83
C VAL A 48 -5.15 4.58 -10.72
N LEU A 49 -5.22 3.59 -11.64
CA LEU A 49 -4.17 3.38 -12.65
C LEU A 49 -4.13 4.53 -13.66
N PRO A 50 -2.95 4.86 -14.22
CA PRO A 50 -2.83 5.86 -15.26
C PRO A 50 -3.74 5.54 -16.47
N GLY A 51 -4.48 6.55 -16.92
CA GLY A 51 -5.44 6.42 -18.02
C GLY A 51 -6.84 5.91 -17.64
N THR A 52 -7.05 5.60 -16.34
CA THR A 52 -8.41 5.28 -15.85
C THR A 52 -9.25 6.55 -15.76
N GLU A 53 -10.45 6.49 -16.31
CA GLU A 53 -11.50 7.52 -16.19
C GLU A 53 -12.76 6.86 -15.61
N ILE A 54 -13.22 7.34 -14.47
CA ILE A 54 -14.46 6.86 -13.85
C ILE A 54 -15.64 7.61 -14.47
N GLN A 55 -16.52 6.88 -15.16
CA GLN A 55 -17.59 7.49 -15.95
C GLN A 55 -18.83 7.84 -15.09
N ASN A 56 -19.06 7.10 -14.01
CA ASN A 56 -20.22 7.23 -13.12
C ASN A 56 -19.87 7.78 -11.73
N GLU A 57 -18.81 8.61 -11.64
CA GLU A 57 -18.36 9.25 -10.39
C GLU A 57 -19.50 9.95 -9.64
N ALA A 58 -20.29 10.78 -10.35
CA ALA A 58 -21.38 11.52 -9.73
C ALA A 58 -22.51 10.61 -9.20
N ASP A 59 -22.76 9.47 -9.82
CA ASP A 59 -23.78 8.52 -9.36
C ASP A 59 -23.29 7.74 -8.12
N ILE A 60 -21.98 7.46 -8.07
CA ILE A 60 -21.32 6.84 -6.91
C ILE A 60 -21.36 7.80 -5.71
N GLU A 61 -21.01 9.09 -5.91
CA GLU A 61 -21.10 10.11 -4.87
C GLU A 61 -22.52 10.29 -4.37
N GLU A 62 -23.52 10.37 -5.27
CA GLU A 62 -24.94 10.47 -4.90
C GLU A 62 -25.39 9.27 -4.03
N ALA A 63 -24.93 8.06 -4.36
CA ALA A 63 -25.25 6.87 -3.57
C ALA A 63 -24.62 6.91 -2.17
N ILE A 64 -23.38 7.35 -2.05
CA ILE A 64 -22.70 7.56 -0.75
C ILE A 64 -23.42 8.67 0.04
N ASP A 65 -23.72 9.78 -0.60
CA ASP A 65 -24.39 10.93 0.02
C ASP A 65 -25.76 10.59 0.59
N ALA A 66 -26.50 9.69 -0.07
CA ALA A 66 -27.78 9.21 0.44
C ALA A 66 -27.67 8.55 1.83
N ILE A 67 -26.48 8.01 2.16
CA ILE A 67 -26.19 7.38 3.46
C ILE A 67 -25.53 8.38 4.41
N THR A 68 -24.54 9.15 3.94
CA THR A 68 -23.72 10.01 4.79
C THR A 68 -24.46 11.27 5.26
N LEU A 69 -25.35 11.83 4.43
CA LEU A 69 -26.16 12.98 4.80
C LEU A 69 -27.02 12.73 6.06
N PRO A 70 -27.85 11.70 6.13
CA PRO A 70 -28.65 11.44 7.33
C PRO A 70 -27.83 10.94 8.52
N ALA A 71 -26.71 10.24 8.29
CA ALA A 71 -25.90 9.63 9.34
C ALA A 71 -24.97 10.64 10.04
N ILE A 72 -24.24 11.44 9.27
CA ILE A 72 -23.17 12.31 9.77
C ILE A 72 -23.21 13.75 9.21
N ASN A 73 -24.25 14.09 8.47
CA ASN A 73 -24.40 15.41 7.81
C ASN A 73 -23.17 15.78 6.94
N CYS A 74 -22.74 14.83 6.09
CA CYS A 74 -21.67 15.00 5.12
C CYS A 74 -22.10 14.59 3.73
N THR A 75 -21.46 15.16 2.72
CA THR A 75 -21.36 14.68 1.35
C THR A 75 -19.91 14.31 1.05
N VAL A 76 -19.65 13.65 -0.07
CA VAL A 76 -18.29 13.30 -0.49
C VAL A 76 -17.93 13.95 -1.83
N ASP A 77 -16.63 14.22 -2.01
CA ASP A 77 -15.97 14.59 -3.25
C ASP A 77 -14.83 13.58 -3.48
N LEU A 78 -15.03 12.62 -4.37
CA LEU A 78 -14.08 11.54 -4.66
C LEU A 78 -13.06 12.02 -5.69
N GLN A 79 -11.86 12.33 -5.24
CA GLN A 79 -10.79 12.86 -6.07
C GLN A 79 -9.94 11.73 -6.65
N PHE A 80 -10.27 11.27 -7.87
CA PHE A 80 -9.53 10.19 -8.54
C PHE A 80 -8.19 10.69 -9.09
N ILE A 81 -7.09 10.12 -8.56
CA ILE A 81 -5.72 10.54 -8.85
C ILE A 81 -4.94 9.33 -9.38
N TRP A 82 -4.23 9.52 -10.47
CA TRP A 82 -3.34 8.49 -10.98
C TRP A 82 -2.20 8.21 -9.99
N ILE A 83 -1.91 6.92 -9.77
CA ILE A 83 -0.89 6.49 -8.81
C ILE A 83 0.46 7.18 -9.03
N SER A 84 0.86 7.42 -10.29
CA SER A 84 2.11 8.11 -10.64
C SER A 84 2.12 9.60 -10.27
N GLU A 85 0.95 10.22 -10.08
CA GLU A 85 0.81 11.63 -9.78
C GLU A 85 0.50 11.91 -8.31
N LEU A 86 0.16 10.88 -7.54
CA LEU A 86 -0.35 11.00 -6.18
C LEU A 86 0.55 11.85 -5.27
N PRO A 87 1.87 11.59 -5.10
CA PRO A 87 2.69 12.38 -4.19
C PRO A 87 2.79 13.85 -4.58
N ASN A 88 2.89 14.12 -5.90
CA ASN A 88 2.99 15.49 -6.39
C ASN A 88 1.67 16.24 -6.21
N THR A 89 0.53 15.61 -6.52
CA THR A 89 -0.81 16.20 -6.34
C THR A 89 -1.09 16.50 -4.88
N THR A 90 -0.76 15.59 -3.97
CA THR A 90 -0.91 15.80 -2.51
C THR A 90 -0.07 16.99 -2.03
N ASN A 91 1.21 17.04 -2.41
CA ASN A 91 2.10 18.15 -2.03
C ASN A 91 1.59 19.50 -2.54
N LEU A 92 1.11 19.56 -3.80
CA LEU A 92 0.56 20.78 -4.39
C LEU A 92 -0.74 21.22 -3.70
N ALA A 93 -1.65 20.29 -3.41
CA ALA A 93 -2.90 20.58 -2.70
C ALA A 93 -2.63 21.20 -1.31
N ILE A 94 -1.70 20.61 -0.55
CA ILE A 94 -1.31 21.14 0.76
C ILE A 94 -0.64 22.51 0.64
N ALA A 95 0.29 22.69 -0.31
CA ALA A 95 0.99 23.97 -0.51
C ALA A 95 0.06 25.06 -1.02
N GLY A 96 -0.92 24.70 -1.86
CA GLY A 96 -1.95 25.61 -2.39
C GLY A 96 -3.10 25.88 -1.42
N ASN A 97 -3.15 25.19 -0.27
CA ASN A 97 -4.28 25.16 0.64
C ASN A 97 -5.58 24.81 -0.07
N GLU A 98 -5.50 23.86 -1.02
CA GLU A 98 -6.66 23.31 -1.70
C GLU A 98 -7.42 22.37 -0.77
N LYS A 99 -8.72 22.20 -1.05
CA LYS A 99 -9.56 21.35 -0.20
C LYS A 99 -9.18 19.89 -0.40
N ILE A 100 -8.78 19.27 0.68
CA ILE A 100 -8.52 17.85 0.81
C ILE A 100 -8.68 17.47 2.28
N ASP A 101 -9.36 16.35 2.56
CA ASP A 101 -9.62 15.90 3.91
C ASP A 101 -8.96 14.55 4.20
N LEU A 102 -9.19 13.56 3.35
CA LEU A 102 -8.61 12.23 3.50
C LEU A 102 -7.55 11.95 2.45
N ILE A 103 -6.37 11.60 2.94
CA ILE A 103 -5.17 11.33 2.15
C ILE A 103 -4.87 9.84 2.20
N HIS A 104 -4.65 9.22 1.04
CA HIS A 104 -4.08 7.87 0.97
C HIS A 104 -2.64 7.89 1.47
N VAL A 105 -2.31 7.00 2.40
CA VAL A 105 -0.96 6.76 2.93
C VAL A 105 -0.60 5.31 2.61
N GLY A 106 0.54 5.07 1.99
CA GLY A 106 0.91 3.69 1.61
C GLY A 106 2.15 3.60 0.74
N THR A 107 2.24 2.55 -0.05
CA THR A 107 3.44 2.17 -0.80
C THR A 107 4.05 3.29 -1.65
N VAL A 108 3.21 4.07 -2.36
CA VAL A 108 3.70 5.16 -3.24
C VAL A 108 3.78 6.52 -2.56
N GLN A 109 3.18 6.65 -1.39
CA GLN A 109 3.17 7.85 -0.58
C GLN A 109 3.37 7.45 0.89
N PRO A 110 4.61 7.04 1.26
CA PRO A 110 4.89 6.47 2.57
C PRO A 110 4.62 7.44 3.71
N LEU A 111 4.22 6.90 4.87
CA LEU A 111 3.97 7.69 6.07
C LEU A 111 5.16 8.59 6.44
N SER A 112 6.39 8.08 6.36
CA SER A 112 7.61 8.84 6.65
C SER A 112 7.74 10.09 5.77
N SER A 113 7.48 9.96 4.46
CA SER A 113 7.53 11.09 3.53
C SER A 113 6.50 12.18 3.85
N LEU A 114 5.27 11.76 4.21
CA LEU A 114 4.21 12.69 4.59
C LEU A 114 4.47 13.37 5.93
N VAL A 115 5.08 12.65 6.87
CA VAL A 115 5.53 13.19 8.16
C VAL A 115 6.63 14.23 7.95
N GLY A 116 7.66 13.91 7.16
CA GLY A 116 8.76 14.82 6.84
C GLY A 116 8.29 16.10 6.14
N ALA A 117 7.25 16.02 5.31
CA ALA A 117 6.63 17.16 4.64
C ALA A 117 5.56 17.89 5.50
N ASP A 118 5.29 17.45 6.72
CA ASP A 118 4.27 17.97 7.64
C ASP A 118 2.89 18.08 6.97
N ILE A 119 2.43 17.00 6.33
CA ILE A 119 1.18 16.98 5.54
C ILE A 119 -0.01 16.52 6.38
N LEU A 120 0.24 15.71 7.42
CA LEU A 120 -0.79 15.00 8.15
C LEU A 120 -1.22 15.72 9.43
N TYR A 121 -2.52 15.61 9.72
CA TYR A 121 -3.11 16.09 10.97
C TYR A 121 -2.90 15.06 12.08
N ASP A 122 -2.56 15.50 13.29
CA ASP A 122 -2.46 14.62 14.45
C ASP A 122 -3.85 14.30 15.03
N MET A 123 -4.31 13.10 14.85
CA MET A 123 -5.64 12.62 15.28
C MET A 123 -5.76 12.48 16.82
N ASN A 124 -4.67 12.66 17.59
CA ASN A 124 -4.72 12.79 19.04
C ASN A 124 -5.13 14.21 19.47
N THR A 125 -5.05 15.21 18.56
CA THR A 125 -5.47 16.58 18.86
C THR A 125 -6.94 16.60 19.26
N ASP A 126 -7.24 17.20 20.41
CA ASP A 126 -8.59 17.29 20.98
C ASP A 126 -9.30 15.93 21.15
N ASP A 127 -8.54 14.83 21.27
CA ASP A 127 -9.04 13.44 21.34
C ASP A 127 -9.88 13.04 20.12
N LEU A 128 -9.53 13.55 18.94
CA LEU A 128 -10.31 13.38 17.71
C LEU A 128 -10.63 11.91 17.41
N LEU A 129 -9.60 11.05 17.40
CA LEU A 129 -9.77 9.62 17.17
C LEU A 129 -10.68 8.96 18.22
N GLN A 130 -10.51 9.31 19.49
CA GLN A 130 -11.28 8.72 20.58
C GLN A 130 -12.76 9.19 20.59
N LYS A 131 -13.03 10.40 20.12
CA LYS A 131 -14.39 10.97 20.09
C LYS A 131 -15.19 10.55 18.85
N HIS A 132 -14.53 10.51 17.69
CA HIS A 132 -15.19 10.37 16.40
C HIS A 132 -14.79 9.10 15.63
N GLY A 133 -13.75 8.36 16.07
CA GLY A 133 -13.22 7.14 15.45
C GLY A 133 -13.36 5.89 16.31
N GLN A 134 -14.42 5.76 17.11
CA GLN A 134 -14.56 4.67 18.09
C GLN A 134 -14.58 3.29 17.46
N GLU A 135 -15.21 3.13 16.28
CA GLU A 135 -15.21 1.87 15.55
C GLU A 135 -13.79 1.50 15.11
N LEU A 136 -13.03 2.47 14.60
CA LEU A 136 -11.63 2.28 14.21
C LEU A 136 -10.76 1.84 15.40
N VAL A 137 -10.95 2.47 16.56
CA VAL A 137 -10.23 2.07 17.79
C VAL A 137 -10.57 0.64 18.20
N SER A 138 -11.85 0.27 18.12
CA SER A 138 -12.31 -1.09 18.43
C SER A 138 -11.77 -2.13 17.44
N LEU A 139 -11.78 -1.80 16.16
CA LEU A 139 -11.43 -2.71 15.07
C LEU A 139 -9.93 -2.99 14.98
N TYR A 140 -9.12 -1.96 15.15
CA TYR A 140 -7.67 -2.06 14.93
C TYR A 140 -6.84 -2.31 16.19
N GLY A 141 -7.29 -1.83 17.36
CA GLY A 141 -6.57 -2.02 18.61
C GLY A 141 -5.09 -1.61 18.49
N LYS A 142 -4.18 -2.58 18.70
CA LYS A 142 -2.72 -2.35 18.60
C LYS A 142 -2.22 -2.03 17.19
N LEU A 143 -2.93 -2.41 16.14
CA LEU A 143 -2.50 -2.08 14.77
C LEU A 143 -2.50 -0.57 14.52
N LEU A 144 -3.22 0.23 15.31
CA LEU A 144 -3.15 1.69 15.24
C LEU A 144 -1.72 2.22 15.52
N GLU A 145 -0.90 1.49 16.27
CA GLU A 145 0.48 1.87 16.56
C GLU A 145 1.32 2.03 15.28
N SER A 146 0.99 1.30 14.21
CA SER A 146 1.67 1.42 12.91
C SER A 146 1.51 2.79 12.24
N GLY A 147 0.49 3.54 12.60
CA GLY A 147 0.26 4.93 12.15
C GLY A 147 0.68 5.99 13.17
N ASN A 148 1.31 5.57 14.29
CA ASN A 148 1.79 6.47 15.32
C ASN A 148 3.27 6.80 15.10
N VAL A 149 3.60 8.07 15.03
CA VAL A 149 4.98 8.54 14.90
C VAL A 149 5.26 9.56 16.02
N ASN A 150 6.18 9.23 16.91
CA ASN A 150 6.57 10.08 18.05
C ASN A 150 5.38 10.51 18.92
N GLY A 151 4.43 9.59 19.17
CA GLY A 151 3.24 9.85 20.01
C GLY A 151 2.10 10.59 19.29
N ARG A 152 2.27 10.92 18.00
CA ARG A 152 1.22 11.48 17.14
C ARG A 152 0.54 10.38 16.33
N GLN A 153 -0.77 10.29 16.36
CA GLN A 153 -1.52 9.37 15.49
C GLN A 153 -1.78 10.05 14.15
N LEU A 154 -1.01 9.69 13.13
CA LEU A 154 -0.98 10.37 11.84
C LEU A 154 -1.65 9.58 10.72
N ALA A 155 -1.77 8.25 10.87
CA ALA A 155 -2.46 7.41 9.91
C ALA A 155 -3.22 6.28 10.62
N ILE A 156 -4.22 5.73 9.92
CA ILE A 156 -5.05 4.61 10.36
C ILE A 156 -4.93 3.49 9.32
N PRO A 157 -4.61 2.24 9.69
CA PRO A 157 -4.60 1.11 8.77
C PRO A 157 -5.92 1.00 8.00
N ALA A 158 -5.86 0.65 6.72
CA ALA A 158 -7.06 0.44 5.92
C ALA A 158 -7.56 -1.01 5.97
N LYS A 159 -6.68 -1.98 6.18
CA LYS A 159 -6.99 -3.42 6.19
C LYS A 159 -7.06 -3.99 7.61
N GLN A 160 -7.90 -5.02 7.83
CA GLN A 160 -7.88 -5.81 9.07
C GLN A 160 -7.08 -7.11 8.88
N PHE A 161 -7.04 -7.65 7.66
CA PHE A 161 -6.21 -8.80 7.33
C PHE A 161 -4.89 -8.29 6.74
N ASN A 162 -3.85 -8.28 7.58
CA ASN A 162 -2.55 -7.71 7.25
C ASN A 162 -1.45 -8.77 7.11
N SER A 163 -1.78 -10.04 7.36
CA SER A 163 -0.81 -11.11 7.27
C SER A 163 -0.50 -11.47 5.82
N GLU A 164 0.78 -11.58 5.52
CA GLU A 164 1.28 -11.90 4.20
C GLU A 164 2.32 -13.02 4.26
N LYS A 165 2.21 -13.96 3.33
CA LYS A 165 3.28 -14.88 2.97
C LYS A 165 4.15 -14.23 1.90
N LYS A 166 5.40 -14.67 1.77
CA LYS A 166 6.27 -14.24 0.69
C LYS A 166 6.77 -15.44 -0.10
N GLY A 167 6.92 -15.28 -1.41
CA GLY A 167 7.41 -16.35 -2.25
C GLY A 167 7.12 -16.13 -3.72
N PHE A 168 6.97 -17.23 -4.43
CA PHE A 168 6.70 -17.24 -5.86
C PHE A 168 5.26 -17.63 -6.15
N TYR A 169 4.64 -16.90 -7.06
CA TYR A 169 3.44 -17.34 -7.76
C TYR A 169 3.84 -17.77 -9.18
N TYR A 170 3.27 -18.85 -9.67
CA TYR A 170 3.65 -19.40 -10.96
C TYR A 170 2.41 -19.83 -11.75
N ASN A 171 2.54 -19.84 -13.08
CA ASN A 171 1.52 -20.37 -13.97
C ASN A 171 1.47 -21.90 -13.84
N LYS A 172 0.49 -22.37 -13.07
CA LYS A 172 0.28 -23.79 -12.81
C LYS A 172 -0.09 -24.56 -14.10
N THR A 173 -0.79 -23.93 -15.03
CA THR A 173 -1.13 -24.52 -16.32
C THR A 173 0.13 -24.83 -17.13
N ILE A 174 1.15 -23.95 -17.08
CA ILE A 174 2.46 -24.23 -17.70
C ILE A 174 3.17 -25.38 -16.96
N ALA A 175 3.20 -25.36 -15.62
CA ALA A 175 3.84 -26.42 -14.84
C ALA A 175 3.24 -27.78 -15.16
N ASP A 176 1.92 -27.90 -15.17
CA ASP A 176 1.19 -29.12 -15.48
C ASP A 176 1.48 -29.61 -16.93
N LYS A 177 1.47 -28.69 -17.91
CA LYS A 177 1.83 -28.99 -19.32
C LYS A 177 3.23 -29.57 -19.45
N LEU A 178 4.18 -29.04 -18.67
CA LEU A 178 5.58 -29.46 -18.70
C LEU A 178 5.86 -30.66 -17.79
N GLY A 179 4.91 -31.12 -17.00
CA GLY A 179 5.09 -32.20 -16.01
C GLY A 179 6.02 -31.80 -14.87
N ILE A 180 6.09 -30.48 -14.53
CA ILE A 180 6.92 -29.94 -13.46
C ILE A 180 6.10 -29.88 -12.17
N THR A 181 6.65 -30.44 -11.11
CA THR A 181 6.07 -30.30 -9.76
C THR A 181 6.78 -29.21 -9.00
N VAL A 182 6.03 -28.18 -8.60
CA VAL A 182 6.52 -27.11 -7.74
C VAL A 182 6.10 -27.43 -6.29
N PRO A 183 7.03 -27.44 -5.32
CA PRO A 183 6.66 -27.68 -3.93
C PRO A 183 5.86 -26.50 -3.35
N ASP A 184 4.94 -26.77 -2.43
CA ASP A 184 4.15 -25.73 -1.75
C ASP A 184 5.01 -24.81 -0.88
N LYS A 185 6.15 -25.32 -0.38
CA LYS A 185 7.12 -24.59 0.43
C LYS A 185 8.53 -24.96 0.01
N GLY A 186 9.44 -23.99 0.09
CA GLY A 186 10.83 -24.24 -0.24
C GLY A 186 11.72 -23.01 -0.05
N THR A 187 12.95 -23.17 -0.46
CA THR A 187 13.99 -22.14 -0.49
C THR A 187 14.15 -21.58 -1.90
N LEU A 188 14.94 -20.50 -2.03
CA LEU A 188 15.32 -19.97 -3.34
C LEU A 188 16.02 -21.03 -4.20
N ASP A 189 16.85 -21.91 -3.60
CA ASP A 189 17.52 -23.00 -4.31
C ASP A 189 16.54 -24.04 -4.85
N ASP A 190 15.45 -24.31 -4.14
CA ASP A 190 14.41 -25.23 -4.61
C ASP A 190 13.65 -24.61 -5.78
N PHE A 191 13.38 -23.32 -5.70
CA PHE A 191 12.74 -22.59 -6.79
C PHE A 191 13.66 -22.46 -8.02
N GLU A 192 14.94 -22.17 -7.83
CA GLU A 192 15.93 -22.14 -8.92
C GLU A 192 15.93 -23.46 -9.71
N LYS A 193 15.84 -24.62 -9.04
CA LYS A 193 15.72 -25.92 -9.70
C LYS A 193 14.49 -26.00 -10.61
N VAL A 194 13.36 -25.44 -10.16
CA VAL A 194 12.13 -25.36 -10.97
C VAL A 194 12.35 -24.50 -12.20
N LEU A 195 12.96 -23.32 -12.06
CA LEU A 195 13.27 -22.44 -13.19
C LEU A 195 14.14 -23.13 -14.24
N TYR A 196 15.17 -23.85 -13.81
CA TYR A 196 16.02 -24.62 -14.72
C TYR A 196 15.28 -25.79 -15.40
N GLN A 197 14.28 -26.41 -14.76
CA GLN A 197 13.42 -27.40 -15.41
C GLN A 197 12.55 -26.76 -16.51
N VAL A 198 11.96 -25.59 -16.24
CA VAL A 198 11.22 -24.84 -17.24
C VAL A 198 12.12 -24.47 -18.42
N LYS A 199 13.32 -23.96 -18.17
CA LYS A 199 14.31 -23.64 -19.20
C LYS A 199 14.71 -24.85 -20.02
N ALA A 200 14.91 -26.01 -19.38
CA ALA A 200 15.31 -27.26 -20.04
C ALA A 200 14.21 -27.85 -20.93
N SER A 201 12.94 -27.44 -20.78
CA SER A 201 11.84 -27.85 -21.65
C SER A 201 12.05 -27.44 -23.10
N GLY A 202 12.79 -26.37 -23.35
CA GLY A 202 12.99 -25.77 -24.67
C GLY A 202 11.77 -25.08 -25.27
N GLU A 203 10.69 -24.94 -24.50
CA GLU A 203 9.50 -24.18 -24.89
C GLU A 203 9.80 -22.67 -24.89
N ASP A 204 9.03 -21.91 -25.67
CA ASP A 204 9.12 -20.44 -25.71
C ASP A 204 8.40 -19.82 -24.48
N ILE A 205 9.00 -20.02 -23.32
CA ILE A 205 8.49 -19.59 -22.04
C ILE A 205 9.58 -18.76 -21.33
N MET A 206 9.23 -17.54 -20.95
CA MET A 206 10.02 -16.73 -20.04
C MET A 206 9.92 -17.34 -18.64
N CYS A 207 11.05 -17.77 -18.07
CA CYS A 207 11.02 -18.41 -16.76
C CYS A 207 10.66 -17.40 -15.67
N TYR A 208 11.31 -16.26 -15.66
CA TYR A 208 11.08 -15.16 -14.73
C TYR A 208 11.33 -13.82 -15.44
N PHE A 209 10.40 -12.89 -15.32
CA PHE A 209 10.48 -11.57 -15.95
C PHE A 209 10.82 -10.49 -14.92
N VAL A 210 11.94 -9.81 -15.14
CA VAL A 210 12.41 -8.71 -14.27
C VAL A 210 11.87 -7.36 -14.71
N GLY A 211 11.56 -7.21 -16.00
CA GLY A 211 10.93 -6.00 -16.56
C GLY A 211 11.86 -4.80 -16.69
N GLY A 212 13.18 -5.01 -16.63
CA GLY A 212 14.17 -3.93 -16.67
C GLY A 212 14.11 -2.97 -15.46
N GLY A 213 13.22 -3.24 -14.50
CA GLY A 213 13.05 -2.47 -13.27
C GLY A 213 13.81 -3.06 -12.08
N ASP A 214 13.82 -2.31 -11.01
CA ASP A 214 14.44 -2.71 -9.75
C ASP A 214 13.53 -3.72 -9.04
N ILE A 215 13.93 -4.99 -9.05
CA ILE A 215 13.26 -6.01 -8.26
C ILE A 215 14.21 -6.46 -7.15
N ASN A 216 13.93 -6.02 -5.95
CA ASN A 216 14.61 -6.49 -4.77
C ASN A 216 14.02 -7.83 -4.32
N LEU A 217 14.51 -8.94 -4.90
CA LEU A 217 14.09 -10.30 -4.51
C LEU A 217 14.31 -10.58 -3.02
N MET A 218 15.21 -9.86 -2.35
CA MET A 218 15.42 -10.01 -0.91
C MET A 218 14.16 -9.70 -0.12
N ALA A 219 13.33 -8.73 -0.59
CA ALA A 219 12.05 -8.42 0.03
C ALA A 219 11.13 -9.64 0.12
N TRP A 220 11.29 -10.59 -0.77
CA TRP A 220 10.43 -11.75 -0.90
C TRP A 220 11.01 -13.04 -0.30
N MET A 221 12.31 -13.05 0.01
CA MET A 221 13.02 -14.27 0.44
C MET A 221 13.30 -14.36 1.93
N VAL A 222 13.32 -13.25 2.64
CA VAL A 222 13.65 -13.20 4.07
C VAL A 222 12.61 -12.41 4.88
N PRO A 223 12.37 -12.78 6.15
CA PRO A 223 11.40 -12.09 7.01
C PRO A 223 12.03 -10.84 7.64
N TYR A 224 12.35 -9.81 6.85
CA TYR A 224 13.00 -8.62 7.37
C TYR A 224 12.06 -7.43 7.54
N GLU A 225 12.43 -6.52 8.45
CA GLU A 225 11.84 -5.19 8.60
C GLU A 225 12.82 -4.16 8.05
N ALA A 226 12.47 -3.51 6.94
CA ALA A 226 13.28 -2.47 6.33
C ALA A 226 12.82 -1.08 6.76
N TYR A 227 13.76 -0.17 6.89
CA TYR A 227 13.54 1.21 7.28
C TYR A 227 13.96 2.16 6.16
N GLY A 228 13.07 3.10 5.85
CA GLY A 228 13.22 4.00 4.71
C GLY A 228 12.92 3.32 3.37
N ASN A 229 12.91 4.13 2.30
CA ASN A 229 12.75 3.60 0.96
C ASN A 229 13.93 2.68 0.61
N GLU A 230 13.65 1.48 0.10
CA GLU A 230 14.67 0.49 -0.27
C GLU A 230 15.73 0.23 0.84
N ALA A 231 15.30 0.19 2.10
CA ALA A 231 16.17 -0.01 3.26
C ALA A 231 17.29 1.06 3.40
N ALA A 232 17.05 2.30 2.95
CA ALA A 232 18.02 3.40 3.05
C ALA A 232 18.48 3.69 4.49
N TYR A 233 17.70 3.29 5.48
CA TYR A 233 18.02 3.43 6.90
C TYR A 233 18.38 2.10 7.57
N GLY A 234 18.73 1.09 6.75
CA GLY A 234 19.02 -0.27 7.20
C GLY A 234 17.80 -1.16 7.36
N ALA A 235 18.02 -2.38 7.80
CA ALA A 235 16.99 -3.40 8.03
C ALA A 235 17.36 -4.31 9.20
N VAL A 236 16.37 -4.81 9.92
CA VAL A 236 16.50 -5.97 10.81
C VAL A 236 16.21 -7.21 9.97
N MET A 237 17.24 -8.01 9.67
CA MET A 237 17.17 -9.08 8.67
C MET A 237 16.31 -10.27 9.10
N ASP A 238 16.27 -10.59 10.38
CA ASP A 238 15.40 -11.64 10.92
C ASP A 238 15.02 -11.29 12.36
N TYR A 239 13.93 -10.54 12.50
CA TYR A 239 13.44 -10.10 13.80
C TYR A 239 13.03 -11.24 14.75
N SER A 240 13.00 -12.49 14.27
CA SER A 240 12.81 -13.66 15.12
C SER A 240 14.10 -14.09 15.84
N LYS A 241 15.25 -13.60 15.39
CA LYS A 241 16.57 -13.92 15.93
C LYS A 241 17.21 -12.78 16.70
N ASP A 242 17.14 -11.56 16.16
CA ASP A 242 17.73 -10.38 16.76
C ASP A 242 17.00 -9.09 16.36
N THR A 243 17.43 -7.97 16.92
CA THR A 243 16.90 -6.62 16.65
C THR A 243 18.01 -5.69 16.16
N VAL A 244 19.02 -6.24 15.48
CA VAL A 244 20.15 -5.47 14.95
C VAL A 244 19.80 -4.87 13.61
N VAL A 245 19.93 -3.55 13.50
CA VAL A 245 19.79 -2.83 12.21
C VAL A 245 21.08 -2.96 11.45
N GLU A 246 21.02 -3.58 10.28
CA GLU A 246 22.17 -3.82 9.41
C GLU A 246 22.01 -3.12 8.04
N ASN A 247 23.11 -2.89 7.35
CA ASN A 247 23.06 -2.53 5.94
C ASN A 247 22.65 -3.74 5.11
N LEU A 248 21.41 -3.77 4.62
CA LEU A 248 20.85 -4.84 3.79
C LEU A 248 21.82 -5.22 2.65
N TYR A 249 22.40 -4.23 1.98
CA TYR A 249 23.26 -4.43 0.81
C TYR A 249 24.61 -5.04 1.13
N ALA A 250 25.05 -4.97 2.39
CA ALA A 250 26.29 -5.54 2.87
C ALA A 250 26.15 -7.00 3.35
N THR A 251 24.93 -7.54 3.38
CA THR A 251 24.67 -8.90 3.83
C THR A 251 25.17 -9.95 2.82
N GLU A 252 25.46 -11.16 3.31
CA GLU A 252 25.83 -12.28 2.44
C GLU A 252 24.63 -12.69 1.55
N GLU A 253 23.42 -12.57 2.07
CA GLU A 253 22.19 -12.84 1.34
C GLU A 253 22.05 -11.92 0.12
N TYR A 254 22.34 -10.64 0.24
CA TYR A 254 22.30 -9.71 -0.88
C TYR A 254 23.39 -10.00 -1.90
N ARG A 255 24.59 -10.34 -1.43
CA ARG A 255 25.71 -10.77 -2.32
C ARG A 255 25.33 -12.02 -3.10
N ASP A 256 24.78 -13.05 -2.45
CA ASP A 256 24.31 -14.27 -3.12
C ASP A 256 23.22 -13.94 -4.16
N TYR A 257 22.30 -13.08 -3.79
CA TYR A 257 21.22 -12.63 -4.66
C TYR A 257 21.74 -11.98 -5.96
N VAL A 258 22.62 -10.99 -5.88
CA VAL A 258 23.10 -10.28 -7.09
C VAL A 258 23.96 -11.18 -7.99
N LEU A 259 24.73 -12.11 -7.41
CA LEU A 259 25.48 -13.12 -8.18
C LEU A 259 24.55 -14.10 -8.86
N ARG A 260 23.45 -14.48 -8.21
CA ARG A 260 22.40 -15.34 -8.77
C ARG A 260 21.67 -14.65 -9.93
N MET A 261 21.35 -13.36 -9.79
CA MET A 261 20.74 -12.58 -10.87
C MET A 261 21.66 -12.46 -12.09
N TYR A 262 22.96 -12.24 -11.89
CA TYR A 262 23.94 -12.31 -12.96
C TYR A 262 23.91 -13.67 -13.67
N LYS A 263 23.99 -14.77 -12.91
CA LYS A 263 23.95 -16.14 -13.44
C LYS A 263 22.65 -16.42 -14.20
N TRP A 264 21.51 -16.06 -13.65
CA TRP A 264 20.20 -16.27 -14.29
C TRP A 264 20.10 -15.54 -15.63
N ARG A 265 20.67 -14.36 -15.74
CA ARG A 265 20.74 -13.65 -17.02
C ARG A 265 21.63 -14.36 -18.04
N GLN A 266 22.81 -14.80 -17.63
CA GLN A 266 23.71 -15.54 -18.52
C GLN A 266 23.08 -16.86 -19.01
N ASP A 267 22.37 -17.57 -18.13
CA ASP A 267 21.71 -18.82 -18.42
C ASP A 267 20.36 -18.63 -19.16
N GLY A 268 19.87 -17.40 -19.27
CA GLY A 268 18.60 -17.06 -19.93
C GLY A 268 17.37 -17.52 -19.15
N ILE A 269 17.46 -17.52 -17.83
CA ILE A 269 16.31 -17.67 -16.91
C ILE A 269 15.48 -16.39 -16.88
N ILE A 270 16.12 -15.23 -16.91
CA ILE A 270 15.52 -13.92 -17.07
C ILE A 270 15.81 -13.37 -18.47
N GLU A 271 15.08 -12.34 -18.89
CA GLU A 271 15.27 -11.69 -20.19
C GLU A 271 16.72 -11.22 -20.35
N LYS A 272 17.27 -11.37 -21.57
CA LYS A 272 18.67 -11.00 -21.85
C LYS A 272 18.84 -9.51 -22.10
N ASP A 273 17.84 -8.88 -22.68
CA ASP A 273 17.86 -7.46 -23.02
C ASP A 273 17.00 -6.69 -22.01
N PRO A 274 17.60 -5.89 -21.11
CA PRO A 274 16.84 -5.07 -20.17
C PRO A 274 16.06 -3.95 -20.86
N ALA A 275 16.37 -3.66 -22.14
CA ALA A 275 15.58 -2.72 -22.95
C ALA A 275 14.37 -3.38 -23.62
N ASP A 276 14.11 -4.67 -23.35
CA ASP A 276 12.87 -5.31 -23.75
C ASP A 276 11.69 -4.58 -23.09
N THR A 277 10.93 -3.86 -23.89
CA THR A 277 9.77 -3.09 -23.43
C THR A 277 8.50 -3.91 -23.39
N THR A 278 8.56 -5.21 -23.74
CA THR A 278 7.44 -6.13 -23.58
C THR A 278 7.06 -6.19 -22.12
N SER A 279 5.83 -5.84 -21.78
CA SER A 279 5.41 -5.82 -20.39
C SER A 279 5.27 -7.25 -19.83
N GLY A 280 5.57 -7.42 -18.54
CA GLY A 280 5.32 -8.68 -17.85
C GLY A 280 3.89 -9.17 -18.01
N ASN A 281 2.92 -8.26 -18.07
CA ASN A 281 1.51 -8.54 -18.33
C ASN A 281 1.29 -9.17 -19.71
N GLU A 282 1.99 -8.69 -20.75
CA GLU A 282 1.88 -9.29 -22.08
C GLU A 282 2.38 -10.74 -22.11
N TYR A 283 3.52 -11.01 -21.47
CA TYR A 283 3.99 -12.41 -21.32
C TYR A 283 3.02 -13.25 -20.51
N GLN A 284 2.46 -12.70 -19.44
CA GLN A 284 1.49 -13.36 -18.56
C GLN A 284 0.20 -13.68 -19.33
N TYR A 285 -0.42 -12.70 -19.99
CA TYR A 285 -1.69 -12.90 -20.70
C TYR A 285 -1.55 -13.78 -21.95
N THR A 286 -0.39 -13.82 -22.55
CA THR A 286 -0.09 -14.77 -23.63
C THR A 286 0.36 -16.15 -23.14
N GLN A 287 0.32 -16.39 -21.83
CA GLN A 287 0.77 -17.61 -21.17
C GLN A 287 2.22 -17.99 -21.52
N ARG A 288 3.08 -17.00 -21.65
CA ARG A 288 4.52 -17.16 -21.93
C ARG A 288 5.39 -16.80 -20.74
N LEU A 289 4.82 -16.38 -19.60
CA LEU A 289 5.52 -16.16 -18.34
C LEU A 289 5.25 -17.31 -17.38
N PHE A 290 6.32 -17.89 -16.86
CA PHE A 290 6.19 -18.99 -15.89
C PHE A 290 5.90 -18.46 -14.48
N CYS A 291 6.66 -17.49 -13.97
CA CYS A 291 6.48 -17.03 -12.60
C CYS A 291 6.80 -15.56 -12.37
N GLY A 292 6.31 -15.10 -11.22
CA GLY A 292 6.70 -13.85 -10.57
C GLY A 292 6.95 -14.07 -9.08
N VAL A 293 7.42 -13.02 -8.40
CA VAL A 293 7.61 -13.02 -6.94
C VAL A 293 6.65 -12.02 -6.30
N GLY A 294 6.27 -12.25 -5.08
CA GLY A 294 5.41 -11.31 -4.38
C GLY A 294 5.01 -11.73 -2.97
N ASN A 295 4.38 -10.77 -2.29
CA ASN A 295 3.57 -11.06 -1.13
C ASN A 295 2.25 -11.68 -1.58
N TYR A 296 1.69 -12.53 -0.75
CA TYR A 296 0.34 -13.01 -0.98
C TYR A 296 -0.37 -13.37 0.32
N SER A 297 -1.62 -13.02 0.33
CA SER A 297 -2.63 -13.38 1.32
C SER A 297 -3.79 -14.07 0.59
N PRO A 298 -4.79 -14.63 1.27
CA PRO A 298 -5.98 -15.10 0.59
C PRO A 298 -6.63 -14.05 -0.31
N ILE A 299 -6.61 -12.76 0.11
CA ILE A 299 -7.13 -11.65 -0.69
C ILE A 299 -6.36 -11.51 -2.01
N GLN A 300 -5.01 -11.41 -1.93
CA GLN A 300 -4.18 -11.28 -3.11
C GLN A 300 -4.25 -12.52 -4.02
N MET A 301 -4.32 -13.71 -3.41
CA MET A 301 -4.49 -14.95 -4.16
C MET A 301 -5.82 -14.97 -4.93
N ASN A 302 -6.90 -14.48 -4.32
CA ASN A 302 -8.21 -14.39 -4.96
C ASN A 302 -8.19 -13.42 -6.16
N GLU A 303 -7.62 -12.23 -5.99
CA GLU A 303 -7.46 -11.26 -7.07
C GLU A 303 -6.61 -11.81 -8.23
N ASN A 304 -5.50 -12.47 -7.92
CA ASN A 304 -4.65 -13.13 -8.91
C ASN A 304 -5.39 -14.23 -9.67
N GLN A 305 -6.18 -15.08 -8.97
CA GLN A 305 -6.94 -16.14 -9.61
C GLN A 305 -8.08 -15.61 -10.49
N HIS A 306 -8.69 -14.49 -10.13
CA HIS A 306 -9.66 -13.82 -10.98
C HIS A 306 -9.02 -13.43 -12.32
N ILE A 307 -7.90 -12.72 -12.30
CA ILE A 307 -7.14 -12.33 -13.50
C ILE A 307 -6.69 -13.55 -14.30
N ALA A 308 -6.21 -14.60 -13.64
CA ALA A 308 -5.76 -15.83 -14.30
C ALA A 308 -6.91 -16.54 -15.02
N ALA A 309 -8.06 -16.64 -14.38
CA ALA A 309 -9.25 -17.29 -14.97
C ALA A 309 -9.73 -16.57 -16.23
N GLU A 310 -9.76 -15.22 -16.24
CA GLU A 310 -10.12 -14.43 -17.42
C GLU A 310 -9.16 -14.67 -18.60
N ASN A 311 -7.90 -15.00 -18.31
CA ASN A 311 -6.86 -15.26 -19.31
C ASN A 311 -6.61 -16.74 -19.56
N GLY A 312 -7.42 -17.65 -18.98
CA GLY A 312 -7.43 -19.08 -19.28
C GLY A 312 -6.27 -19.87 -18.69
N PHE A 313 -5.75 -19.47 -17.53
CA PHE A 313 -4.73 -20.20 -16.79
C PHE A 313 -5.03 -20.23 -15.27
N GLU A 314 -4.21 -20.92 -14.50
CA GLU A 314 -4.28 -21.00 -13.04
C GLU A 314 -2.94 -20.62 -12.42
N TYR A 315 -2.97 -19.94 -11.27
CA TYR A 315 -1.79 -19.74 -10.43
C TYR A 315 -1.59 -20.88 -9.43
N GLY A 316 -0.33 -21.24 -9.22
CA GLY A 316 0.16 -21.94 -8.04
C GLY A 316 1.08 -21.05 -7.23
N TYR A 317 1.34 -21.43 -5.99
CA TYR A 317 2.15 -20.64 -5.05
C TYR A 317 3.19 -21.54 -4.38
N MET A 318 4.40 -21.01 -4.19
CA MET A 318 5.45 -21.62 -3.40
C MET A 318 5.85 -20.66 -2.29
N THR A 319 5.55 -21.03 -1.06
CA THR A 319 5.86 -20.21 0.12
C THR A 319 7.34 -20.32 0.48
N MET A 320 8.01 -19.19 0.60
CA MET A 320 9.38 -19.07 1.11
C MET A 320 9.42 -18.50 2.52
N VAL A 321 8.54 -17.54 2.80
CA VAL A 321 8.36 -16.93 4.12
C VAL A 321 6.92 -17.14 4.55
N GLU A 322 6.74 -17.76 5.70
CA GLU A 322 5.42 -18.01 6.30
C GLU A 322 4.72 -16.69 6.66
N ALA A 323 3.40 -16.78 6.87
CA ALA A 323 2.57 -15.62 7.15
C ALA A 323 3.10 -14.78 8.32
N GLN A 324 3.23 -13.49 8.09
CA GLN A 324 3.69 -12.52 9.08
C GLN A 324 2.94 -11.20 8.93
N VAL A 325 2.81 -10.48 10.03
CA VAL A 325 2.33 -9.10 10.08
C VAL A 325 3.54 -8.22 10.41
N THR A 326 3.87 -7.30 9.51
CA THR A 326 5.03 -6.41 9.61
C THR A 326 4.60 -4.95 9.47
N ASN A 327 5.49 -4.01 9.76
CA ASN A 327 5.21 -2.60 9.48
C ASN A 327 4.83 -2.38 8.00
N SER A 328 5.56 -3.01 7.08
CA SER A 328 5.30 -2.86 5.65
C SER A 328 3.94 -3.43 5.24
N SER A 329 3.52 -4.58 5.78
CA SER A 329 2.22 -5.17 5.43
C SER A 329 1.03 -4.37 5.95
N VAL A 330 1.17 -3.69 7.10
CA VAL A 330 0.14 -2.80 7.62
C VAL A 330 0.15 -1.45 6.91
N ALA A 331 1.34 -0.91 6.64
CA ALA A 331 1.52 0.39 6.01
C ALA A 331 1.29 0.39 4.49
N GLU A 332 0.99 -0.75 3.88
CA GLU A 332 0.69 -0.84 2.44
C GLU A 332 -0.47 0.07 2.03
N SER A 333 -1.49 0.16 2.87
CA SER A 333 -2.63 1.06 2.68
C SER A 333 -3.16 1.55 4.02
N MET A 334 -3.15 2.86 4.20
CA MET A 334 -3.62 3.56 5.38
C MET A 334 -4.35 4.84 4.97
N TRP A 335 -5.10 5.41 5.91
CA TRP A 335 -5.73 6.72 5.77
C TRP A 335 -5.08 7.74 6.70
N GLY A 336 -4.76 8.92 6.16
CA GLY A 336 -4.39 10.11 6.92
C GLY A 336 -5.43 11.22 6.75
N ILE A 337 -5.54 12.10 7.74
CA ILE A 337 -6.29 13.36 7.60
C ILE A 337 -5.30 14.44 7.18
N ALA A 338 -5.67 15.25 6.19
CA ALA A 338 -4.85 16.36 5.73
C ALA A 338 -4.70 17.43 6.81
N ARG A 339 -3.49 17.99 6.94
CA ARG A 339 -3.23 19.08 7.91
C ARG A 339 -4.11 20.30 7.70
N ASN A 340 -4.47 20.59 6.45
CA ASN A 340 -5.29 21.73 6.07
C ASN A 340 -6.79 21.39 5.96
N SER A 341 -7.23 20.22 6.40
CA SER A 341 -8.66 19.90 6.50
C SER A 341 -9.36 20.96 7.37
N GLU A 342 -10.42 21.54 6.85
CA GLU A 342 -11.21 22.54 7.59
C GLU A 342 -12.05 21.91 8.70
N ARG A 343 -12.37 20.60 8.57
CA ARG A 343 -13.21 19.84 9.50
C ARG A 343 -12.64 18.42 9.71
N PRO A 344 -11.52 18.30 10.43
CA PRO A 344 -10.94 16.99 10.74
C PRO A 344 -11.93 16.08 11.48
N ASP A 345 -12.86 16.64 12.26
CA ASP A 345 -13.93 15.91 12.91
C ASP A 345 -14.88 15.21 11.89
N LYS A 346 -15.20 15.89 10.79
CA LYS A 346 -16.05 15.33 9.72
C LYS A 346 -15.30 14.28 8.88
N ALA A 347 -14.03 14.52 8.61
CA ALA A 347 -13.17 13.52 7.98
C ALA A 347 -13.08 12.24 8.82
N MET A 348 -12.91 12.37 10.15
CA MET A 348 -12.90 11.23 11.07
C MET A 348 -14.27 10.55 11.19
N GLU A 349 -15.36 11.30 11.24
CA GLU A 349 -16.72 10.73 11.24
C GLU A 349 -17.00 9.93 9.97
N PHE A 350 -16.60 10.44 8.80
CA PHE A 350 -16.71 9.71 7.55
C PHE A 350 -15.87 8.43 7.56
N LEU A 351 -14.61 8.54 8.00
CA LEU A 351 -13.73 7.37 8.10
C LEU A 351 -14.31 6.32 9.06
N ASN A 352 -14.83 6.73 10.20
CA ASN A 352 -15.49 5.85 11.14
C ASN A 352 -16.76 5.18 10.54
N LEU A 353 -17.55 5.94 9.78
CA LEU A 353 -18.73 5.42 9.09
C LEU A 353 -18.35 4.40 8.01
N LEU A 354 -17.27 4.64 7.26
CA LEU A 354 -16.76 3.72 6.25
C LEU A 354 -16.47 2.32 6.83
N TYR A 355 -16.07 2.25 8.10
CA TYR A 355 -15.79 0.97 8.77
C TYR A 355 -16.96 0.41 9.59
N SER A 356 -18.00 1.18 9.81
CA SER A 356 -19.20 0.74 10.52
C SER A 356 -20.44 0.57 9.64
N ASN A 357 -20.30 0.83 8.34
CA ASN A 357 -21.39 0.71 7.37
C ASN A 357 -20.91 -0.02 6.11
N ALA A 358 -21.26 -1.28 5.97
CA ALA A 358 -20.84 -2.11 4.84
C ALA A 358 -21.31 -1.58 3.47
N GLU A 359 -22.46 -0.90 3.41
CA GLU A 359 -22.99 -0.35 2.17
C GLU A 359 -22.09 0.78 1.65
N VAL A 360 -21.68 1.73 2.52
CA VAL A 360 -20.72 2.77 2.16
C VAL A 360 -19.40 2.15 1.71
N ALA A 361 -18.90 1.15 2.44
CA ALA A 361 -17.65 0.46 2.13
C ALA A 361 -17.71 -0.26 0.77
N ASN A 362 -18.82 -0.93 0.48
CA ASN A 362 -19.03 -1.63 -0.79
C ASN A 362 -19.13 -0.66 -1.97
N ILE A 363 -19.84 0.46 -1.82
CA ILE A 363 -19.91 1.49 -2.85
C ILE A 363 -18.52 2.09 -3.09
N MET A 364 -17.78 2.44 -2.04
CA MET A 364 -16.41 2.98 -2.15
C MET A 364 -15.46 2.01 -2.85
N LYS A 365 -15.60 0.70 -2.63
CA LYS A 365 -14.69 -0.32 -3.17
C LYS A 365 -15.11 -0.83 -4.55
N TYR A 366 -16.40 -1.02 -4.77
CA TYR A 366 -16.92 -1.76 -5.91
C TYR A 366 -17.82 -0.93 -6.84
N GLY A 367 -18.24 0.29 -6.42
CA GLY A 367 -19.19 1.12 -7.17
C GLY A 367 -20.64 0.63 -7.03
N LEU A 368 -21.39 0.65 -8.14
CA LEU A 368 -22.82 0.42 -8.17
C LEU A 368 -23.19 -0.89 -8.86
N GLU A 369 -24.18 -1.60 -8.30
CA GLU A 369 -24.76 -2.80 -8.91
C GLU A 369 -25.36 -2.49 -10.28
N GLY A 370 -25.15 -3.38 -11.24
CA GLY A 370 -25.62 -3.24 -12.62
C GLY A 370 -24.76 -2.34 -13.50
N GLU A 371 -23.87 -1.53 -12.90
CA GLU A 371 -22.95 -0.64 -13.61
C GLU A 371 -21.49 -1.12 -13.49
N ASN A 372 -21.02 -1.32 -12.28
CA ASN A 372 -19.62 -1.66 -11.97
C ASN A 372 -19.45 -3.12 -11.57
N TYR A 373 -20.49 -3.74 -11.03
CA TYR A 373 -20.54 -5.17 -10.68
C TYR A 373 -21.96 -5.74 -10.80
N ASN A 374 -22.06 -7.06 -10.77
CA ASN A 374 -23.29 -7.79 -10.59
C ASN A 374 -23.10 -8.88 -9.54
N PHE A 375 -24.16 -9.25 -8.81
CA PHE A 375 -24.11 -10.44 -7.96
C PHE A 375 -24.05 -11.72 -8.80
N VAL A 376 -23.29 -12.69 -8.32
CA VAL A 376 -23.27 -14.04 -8.89
C VAL A 376 -24.65 -14.68 -8.69
N GLU A 377 -25.12 -15.45 -9.67
CA GLU A 377 -26.42 -16.10 -9.62
C GLU A 377 -26.55 -16.98 -8.34
N GLY A 378 -27.52 -16.64 -7.51
CA GLY A 378 -27.81 -17.35 -6.27
C GLY A 378 -27.01 -16.89 -5.05
N SER A 379 -26.22 -15.86 -5.16
CA SER A 379 -25.53 -15.19 -4.05
C SER A 379 -26.03 -13.76 -3.87
N ASP A 380 -26.01 -13.28 -2.63
CA ASP A 380 -26.29 -11.89 -2.25
C ASP A 380 -25.05 -11.19 -1.62
N ASP A 381 -23.92 -11.88 -1.61
CA ASP A 381 -22.64 -11.39 -1.05
C ASP A 381 -21.43 -11.61 -1.97
N ILE A 382 -21.51 -12.46 -3.02
CA ILE A 382 -20.44 -12.67 -3.99
C ILE A 382 -20.76 -11.91 -5.27
N ILE A 383 -19.82 -11.08 -5.70
CA ILE A 383 -19.94 -10.24 -6.88
C ILE A 383 -18.95 -10.63 -7.98
N GLU A 384 -19.37 -10.38 -9.21
CA GLU A 384 -18.53 -10.35 -10.39
C GLU A 384 -18.37 -8.89 -10.85
N ARG A 385 -17.16 -8.38 -10.78
CA ARG A 385 -16.85 -6.99 -11.10
C ARG A 385 -16.42 -6.84 -12.56
N ASN A 386 -16.71 -5.70 -13.16
CA ASN A 386 -16.10 -5.25 -14.40
C ASN A 386 -15.01 -4.20 -14.12
N ASP A 387 -14.22 -3.84 -15.16
CA ASP A 387 -13.09 -2.92 -15.01
C ASP A 387 -13.47 -1.42 -15.07
N SER A 388 -14.77 -1.09 -15.08
CA SER A 388 -15.24 0.29 -15.21
C SER A 388 -15.02 1.13 -13.95
N TYR A 389 -14.82 0.50 -12.79
CA TYR A 389 -14.50 1.12 -11.50
C TYR A 389 -13.52 0.26 -10.72
N PHE A 390 -12.27 0.72 -10.63
CA PHE A 390 -11.19 0.00 -9.95
C PHE A 390 -10.30 0.94 -9.16
N PRO A 391 -10.72 1.37 -7.94
CA PRO A 391 -9.79 2.04 -7.03
C PRO A 391 -8.66 1.09 -6.66
N MET A 392 -7.42 1.57 -6.80
CA MET A 392 -6.24 0.85 -6.36
C MET A 392 -6.17 0.84 -4.84
N PHE A 393 -5.38 -0.09 -4.32
CA PHE A 393 -5.19 -0.30 -2.89
C PHE A 393 -6.50 -0.64 -2.16
N TYR A 394 -6.41 -0.75 -0.85
CA TYR A 394 -7.59 -1.00 -0.04
C TYR A 394 -8.17 0.33 0.43
N VAL A 395 -9.37 0.64 -0.03
CA VAL A 395 -10.04 1.92 0.27
C VAL A 395 -10.70 1.97 1.65
N GLY A 396 -10.73 0.86 2.39
CA GLY A 396 -11.30 0.80 3.73
C GLY A 396 -12.57 -0.05 3.82
N GLY A 397 -13.18 -0.03 4.99
CA GLY A 397 -14.34 -0.84 5.34
C GLY A 397 -14.01 -2.06 6.19
N ASN A 398 -15.03 -2.63 6.84
CA ASN A 398 -14.90 -3.87 7.59
C ASN A 398 -14.88 -5.06 6.61
N GLN A 399 -13.72 -5.62 6.36
CA GLN A 399 -13.53 -6.71 5.39
C GLN A 399 -14.40 -7.95 5.67
N ARG A 400 -14.88 -8.12 6.88
CA ARG A 400 -15.78 -9.23 7.27
C ARG A 400 -17.23 -9.03 6.84
N GLU A 401 -17.59 -7.81 6.49
CA GLU A 401 -18.95 -7.40 6.17
C GLU A 401 -19.11 -6.92 4.71
N MET A 402 -17.99 -6.87 3.97
CA MET A 402 -17.99 -6.43 2.58
C MET A 402 -18.28 -7.59 1.63
N TYR A 403 -18.71 -7.26 0.42
CA TYR A 403 -18.89 -8.24 -0.64
C TYR A 403 -17.58 -8.96 -0.99
N LEU A 404 -17.73 -10.22 -1.38
CA LEU A 404 -16.64 -11.04 -1.87
C LEU A 404 -16.58 -10.98 -3.39
N GLN A 405 -15.42 -10.84 -3.95
CA GLN A 405 -15.24 -10.87 -5.41
C GLN A 405 -14.90 -12.29 -5.87
N THR A 406 -15.51 -12.74 -6.96
CA THR A 406 -15.13 -14.01 -7.60
C THR A 406 -13.61 -14.08 -7.86
N PRO A 407 -12.96 -15.27 -7.74
CA PRO A 407 -13.54 -16.59 -7.46
C PRO A 407 -13.67 -16.96 -5.96
N ALA A 408 -13.72 -16.01 -5.04
CA ALA A 408 -13.88 -16.28 -3.61
C ALA A 408 -15.10 -17.17 -3.34
N GLY A 409 -14.94 -18.15 -2.46
CA GLY A 409 -15.99 -19.00 -1.95
C GLY A 409 -16.53 -18.51 -0.61
N GLU A 410 -17.58 -19.17 -0.10
CA GLU A 410 -18.20 -18.84 1.18
C GLU A 410 -17.24 -18.93 2.38
N ASP A 411 -16.17 -19.73 2.29
CA ASP A 411 -15.15 -19.91 3.33
C ASP A 411 -14.00 -18.91 3.25
N PHE A 412 -14.08 -17.90 2.37
CA PHE A 412 -12.98 -16.96 2.09
C PHE A 412 -12.55 -16.16 3.32
N ILE A 413 -13.51 -15.62 4.07
CA ILE A 413 -13.22 -14.86 5.30
C ILE A 413 -12.57 -15.78 6.35
N GLU A 414 -13.04 -17.03 6.47
CA GLU A 414 -12.44 -18.02 7.38
C GLU A 414 -10.99 -18.31 7.00
N GLN A 415 -10.65 -18.35 5.71
CA GLN A 415 -9.26 -18.51 5.23
C GLN A 415 -8.40 -17.30 5.61
N CYS A 416 -8.92 -16.07 5.46
CA CYS A 416 -8.23 -14.85 5.88
C CYS A 416 -7.96 -14.86 7.39
N GLU A 417 -8.97 -15.18 8.20
CA GLU A 417 -8.86 -15.25 9.65
C GLU A 417 -7.89 -16.35 10.12
N ALA A 418 -7.90 -17.50 9.45
CA ALA A 418 -6.97 -18.59 9.76
C ALA A 418 -5.52 -18.17 9.49
N GLN A 419 -5.24 -17.52 8.37
CA GLN A 419 -3.90 -17.01 8.08
C GLN A 419 -3.48 -15.93 9.07
N GLU A 420 -4.36 -14.97 9.39
CA GLU A 420 -4.07 -13.90 10.36
C GLU A 420 -3.74 -14.47 11.75
N LYS A 421 -4.48 -15.48 12.17
CA LYS A 421 -4.25 -16.16 13.46
C LYS A 421 -2.93 -16.94 13.53
N GLU A 422 -2.49 -17.51 12.41
CA GLU A 422 -1.24 -18.29 12.32
C GLU A 422 -0.03 -17.38 12.08
N ALA A 423 -0.25 -16.17 11.63
CA ALA A 423 0.80 -15.22 11.29
C ALA A 423 1.66 -14.84 12.50
N LYS A 424 2.95 -14.70 12.24
CA LYS A 424 3.88 -14.13 13.22
C LYS A 424 3.79 -12.61 13.16
N VAL A 425 3.41 -11.99 14.26
CA VAL A 425 3.45 -10.52 14.36
C VAL A 425 4.88 -10.10 14.69
N SER A 426 5.41 -9.18 13.90
CA SER A 426 6.72 -8.58 14.16
C SER A 426 6.74 -7.89 15.52
N PRO A 427 7.73 -8.17 16.38
CA PRO A 427 7.89 -7.44 17.64
C PRO A 427 8.23 -5.96 17.42
N LEU A 428 8.60 -5.58 16.19
CA LEU A 428 8.95 -4.23 15.78
C LEU A 428 7.76 -3.45 15.19
N LEU A 429 6.57 -4.05 15.22
CA LEU A 429 5.35 -3.41 14.72
C LEU A 429 5.05 -2.13 15.49
N GLY A 430 4.94 -1.01 14.77
CA GLY A 430 4.76 0.33 15.31
C GLY A 430 6.05 1.13 15.48
N TYR A 431 7.23 0.52 15.28
CA TYR A 431 8.47 1.28 15.25
C TYR A 431 8.64 2.00 13.90
N THR A 432 8.95 3.29 13.97
CA THR A 432 9.31 4.11 12.80
C THR A 432 10.54 4.94 13.15
N PHE A 433 11.55 4.92 12.29
CA PHE A 433 12.74 5.76 12.44
C PHE A 433 12.40 7.23 12.20
N ASP A 434 12.79 8.11 13.12
CA ASP A 434 12.72 9.56 12.94
C ASP A 434 13.96 10.05 12.19
N ASP A 435 13.81 10.32 10.92
CA ASP A 435 14.88 10.73 10.01
C ASP A 435 15.07 12.27 9.93
N THR A 436 14.37 13.04 10.78
CA THR A 436 14.37 14.52 10.73
C THR A 436 15.78 15.13 10.66
N ASN A 437 16.74 14.52 11.35
CA ASN A 437 18.13 15.00 11.38
C ASN A 437 19.01 14.40 10.27
N TYR A 438 18.49 13.50 9.43
CA TYR A 438 19.22 12.72 8.44
C TYR A 438 18.69 12.86 7.01
N GLN A 439 17.88 13.88 6.76
CA GLN A 439 17.23 14.14 5.47
C GLN A 439 18.23 14.31 4.31
N THR A 440 19.38 14.92 4.57
CA THR A 440 20.44 15.12 3.57
C THR A 440 21.12 13.79 3.23
N GLU A 441 21.51 13.03 4.24
CA GLU A 441 22.11 11.70 4.10
C GLU A 441 21.15 10.77 3.38
N ALA A 442 19.88 10.76 3.79
CA ALA A 442 18.81 9.97 3.17
C ALA A 442 18.69 10.22 1.66
N ALA A 443 18.73 11.48 1.25
CA ALA A 443 18.65 11.85 -0.17
C ALA A 443 19.87 11.36 -0.95
N VAL A 444 21.07 11.46 -0.37
CA VAL A 444 22.33 10.99 -1.00
C VAL A 444 22.35 9.46 -1.06
N ILE A 445 22.00 8.77 0.04
CA ILE A 445 21.91 7.31 0.09
C ILE A 445 20.90 6.80 -0.96
N GLY A 446 19.71 7.39 -1.03
CA GLY A 446 18.70 7.04 -2.03
C GLY A 446 19.19 7.21 -3.47
N SER A 447 19.98 8.26 -3.74
CA SER A 447 20.59 8.46 -5.06
C SER A 447 21.61 7.38 -5.39
N VAL A 448 22.44 6.99 -4.44
CA VAL A 448 23.41 5.90 -4.61
C VAL A 448 22.68 4.57 -4.84
N ILE A 449 21.65 4.25 -4.05
CA ILE A 449 20.84 3.04 -4.24
C ILE A 449 20.26 3.01 -5.66
N SER A 450 19.61 4.08 -6.09
CA SER A 450 19.01 4.18 -7.44
C SER A 450 20.03 4.10 -8.59
N GLU A 451 21.29 4.43 -8.36
CA GLU A 451 22.35 4.31 -9.36
C GLU A 451 22.81 2.86 -9.53
N TYR A 452 23.02 2.14 -8.42
CA TYR A 452 23.70 0.84 -8.44
C TYR A 452 22.75 -0.35 -8.55
N THR A 453 21.57 -0.29 -7.89
CA THR A 453 20.67 -1.44 -7.81
C THR A 453 20.14 -1.91 -9.17
N PRO A 454 19.80 -1.05 -10.15
CA PRO A 454 19.34 -1.52 -11.46
C PRO A 454 20.36 -2.43 -12.16
N ILE A 455 21.65 -2.16 -12.02
CA ILE A 455 22.70 -2.96 -12.64
C ILE A 455 22.87 -4.29 -11.91
N LEU A 456 22.99 -4.25 -10.59
CA LEU A 456 23.20 -5.43 -9.75
C LEU A 456 21.99 -6.36 -9.76
N GLN A 457 20.81 -5.82 -9.50
CA GLN A 457 19.58 -6.61 -9.35
C GLN A 457 19.04 -7.14 -10.69
N ASN A 458 19.47 -6.56 -11.80
CA ASN A 458 19.18 -7.09 -13.13
C ASN A 458 20.31 -7.95 -13.72
N GLY A 459 21.41 -8.16 -12.98
CA GLY A 459 22.53 -8.99 -13.42
C GLY A 459 23.20 -8.48 -14.69
N LEU A 460 23.39 -7.15 -14.83
CA LEU A 460 23.86 -6.49 -16.05
C LEU A 460 25.40 -6.36 -16.16
N CYS A 461 26.14 -6.77 -15.14
CA CYS A 461 27.60 -6.78 -15.21
C CYS A 461 28.11 -7.75 -16.27
N GLY A 462 29.30 -7.49 -16.82
CA GLY A 462 29.90 -8.29 -17.89
C GLY A 462 30.48 -9.63 -17.44
N SER A 463 30.76 -9.80 -16.13
CA SER A 463 31.28 -11.02 -15.53
C SER A 463 30.88 -11.13 -14.05
N GLU A 464 31.03 -12.34 -13.50
CA GLU A 464 30.83 -12.56 -12.06
C GLU A 464 31.81 -11.73 -11.20
N GLU A 465 33.05 -11.59 -11.66
CA GLU A 465 34.06 -10.78 -10.98
C GLU A 465 33.70 -9.29 -11.01
N GLU A 466 33.27 -8.79 -12.16
CA GLU A 466 32.75 -7.41 -12.29
C GLU A 466 31.52 -7.16 -11.41
N THR A 467 30.65 -8.16 -11.25
CA THR A 467 29.49 -8.07 -10.33
C THR A 467 29.95 -7.87 -8.89
N LYS A 468 31.00 -8.59 -8.46
CA LYS A 468 31.59 -8.47 -7.12
C LYS A 468 32.24 -7.11 -6.93
N GLU A 469 33.05 -6.69 -7.90
CA GLU A 469 33.72 -5.38 -7.88
C GLU A 469 32.69 -4.25 -7.83
N TYR A 470 31.65 -4.31 -8.66
CA TYR A 470 30.59 -3.29 -8.70
C TYR A 470 29.76 -3.26 -7.39
N LEU A 471 29.52 -4.42 -6.76
CA LEU A 471 28.92 -4.48 -5.43
C LEU A 471 29.83 -3.84 -4.37
N ASP A 472 31.14 -4.10 -4.42
CA ASP A 472 32.08 -3.52 -3.47
C ASP A 472 32.19 -1.98 -3.66
N GLU A 473 32.10 -1.48 -4.90
CA GLU A 473 32.01 -0.04 -5.20
C GLU A 473 30.71 0.56 -4.66
N PHE A 474 29.58 -0.14 -4.81
CA PHE A 474 28.28 0.27 -4.25
C PHE A 474 28.35 0.42 -2.74
N LEU A 475 28.90 -0.58 -2.04
CA LEU A 475 29.04 -0.54 -0.58
C LEU A 475 29.94 0.62 -0.12
N ALA A 476 31.03 0.89 -0.84
CA ALA A 476 31.89 2.02 -0.55
C ALA A 476 31.18 3.38 -0.79
N ALA A 477 30.33 3.45 -1.81
CA ALA A 477 29.54 4.65 -2.10
C ALA A 477 28.47 4.89 -1.02
N LEU A 478 27.82 3.83 -0.52
CA LEU A 478 26.85 3.91 0.59
C LEU A 478 27.52 4.38 1.89
N ASP A 479 28.72 3.85 2.20
CA ASP A 479 29.49 4.27 3.37
C ASP A 479 29.87 5.76 3.26
N ALA A 480 30.36 6.19 2.09
CA ALA A 480 30.67 7.59 1.81
C ALA A 480 29.45 8.52 1.85
N ALA A 481 28.25 8.00 1.57
CA ALA A 481 26.98 8.71 1.69
C ALA A 481 26.47 8.83 3.13
N GLY A 482 27.14 8.19 4.11
CA GLY A 482 26.79 8.26 5.54
C GLY A 482 25.80 7.17 5.99
N MET A 483 25.62 6.10 5.22
CA MET A 483 24.64 5.05 5.56
C MET A 483 24.94 4.39 6.92
N ASN A 484 26.19 4.17 7.28
CA ASN A 484 26.56 3.59 8.57
C ASN A 484 26.15 4.50 9.74
N GLU A 485 26.31 5.84 9.59
CA GLU A 485 25.88 6.80 10.61
C GLU A 485 24.36 6.80 10.79
N VAL A 486 23.60 6.71 9.69
CA VAL A 486 22.13 6.63 9.73
C VAL A 486 21.68 5.32 10.39
N ILE A 487 22.33 4.19 10.09
CA ILE A 487 22.04 2.88 10.70
C ILE A 487 22.32 2.91 12.21
N GLU A 488 23.43 3.48 12.65
CA GLU A 488 23.76 3.63 14.07
C GLU A 488 22.70 4.47 14.80
N ALA A 489 22.23 5.55 14.19
CA ALA A 489 21.18 6.38 14.73
C ALA A 489 19.83 5.64 14.79
N ASN A 490 19.49 4.88 13.75
CA ASN A 490 18.30 4.05 13.71
C ASN A 490 18.34 2.99 14.80
N GLN A 491 19.48 2.29 14.97
CA GLN A 491 19.67 1.31 16.07
C GLN A 491 19.44 1.94 17.44
N ALA A 492 19.99 3.13 17.66
CA ALA A 492 19.84 3.82 18.94
C ALA A 492 18.36 4.19 19.24
N GLN A 493 17.62 4.62 18.21
CA GLN A 493 16.19 4.90 18.35
C GLN A 493 15.37 3.62 18.56
N LEU A 494 15.70 2.56 17.83
CA LEU A 494 15.05 1.25 17.99
C LEU A 494 15.24 0.71 19.40
N ASP A 495 16.45 0.76 19.95
CA ASP A 495 16.75 0.29 21.29
C ASP A 495 15.98 1.08 22.37
N ALA A 496 15.85 2.39 22.19
CA ALA A 496 15.05 3.23 23.07
C ALA A 496 13.58 2.84 22.99
N TRP A 497 13.03 2.69 21.76
CA TRP A 497 11.65 2.30 21.54
C TRP A 497 11.33 0.92 22.09
N LEU A 498 12.22 -0.08 21.91
CA LEU A 498 12.09 -1.42 22.50
C LEU A 498 12.02 -1.36 24.02
N THR A 499 12.87 -0.52 24.64
CA THR A 499 12.89 -0.31 26.09
C THR A 499 11.57 0.28 26.58
N ASP A 500 11.07 1.33 25.92
CA ASP A 500 9.84 2.03 26.30
C ASP A 500 8.62 1.12 26.16
N ASN A 501 8.62 0.22 25.19
CA ASN A 501 7.56 -0.76 24.97
C ASN A 501 7.75 -2.08 25.72
N SER A 502 8.78 -2.20 26.55
CA SER A 502 9.10 -3.42 27.33
C SER A 502 9.32 -4.66 26.46
N ILE A 503 9.81 -4.47 25.23
CA ILE A 503 10.18 -5.53 24.29
C ILE A 503 11.66 -5.86 24.50
N PRO A 504 12.05 -7.13 24.66
CA PRO A 504 13.46 -7.50 24.82
C PRO A 504 14.27 -7.12 23.56
N SER A 505 15.30 -6.32 23.74
CA SER A 505 16.32 -6.11 22.71
C SER A 505 17.24 -7.34 22.64
N VAL A 506 17.49 -7.85 21.45
CA VAL A 506 18.34 -9.01 21.21
C VAL A 506 19.45 -8.58 20.25
N HIS A 507 20.66 -8.41 20.79
CA HIS A 507 21.86 -8.15 19.99
C HIS A 507 22.63 -9.45 19.76
N LYS A 508 23.25 -9.58 18.59
CA LYS A 508 24.11 -10.73 18.24
C LYS A 508 25.34 -10.82 19.12
#